data_18fa50915f2dd97fd7bcf1275bb2f895
#
_entry.id   18fa50915f2dd97fd7bcf1275bb2f895
#
_cell.length_a   1.000
_cell.length_b   1.000
_cell.length_c   1.000
_cell.angle_alpha   90.00
_cell.angle_beta   90.00
_cell.angle_gamma   90.00
#
_symmetry.space_group_name_H-M   'P 1'
#
loop_
_entity.id
_entity.type
_entity.pdbx_description
1 polymer ?
#
loop_
_entity_poly.entity_id
_entity_poly.type
_entity_poly.pdbx_seq_one_letter_code
_entity_poly.pdbx_strand_id
1 'polypeptide(L)'
;MLLSLRKRDKMSKRIQSKYKIDRRLRCNLWGRPKSPFNSREYGPGLHGQRRKKPTDYGLQLQAKQKLKGYYGNITERQFRRYYKEAVRRKGDTSENLIGILERRLDAVIYRMKFVPTVFSARQFINHGHIKVNGIRVNISSYMVHDGDAIEVKEKSRDLPLVIEAISSQERDVPDYMVVDFAK
;
A
#
# COMPACT_ATOMS: atom_id res chain seq x y z
N MET A 1 -25.76 -7.86 -30.99
CA MET A 1 -25.53 -7.74 -29.56
C MET A 1 -24.03 -7.58 -29.34
N LEU A 2 -23.54 -6.33 -29.35
CA LEU A 2 -22.11 -5.98 -29.29
C LEU A 2 -21.69 -5.97 -27.81
N LEU A 3 -20.94 -6.97 -27.38
CA LEU A 3 -20.25 -7.00 -26.10
C LEU A 3 -19.16 -5.91 -26.10
N SER A 4 -19.44 -4.79 -25.45
CA SER A 4 -18.47 -3.74 -25.15
C SER A 4 -17.35 -4.35 -24.30
N LEU A 5 -16.20 -4.58 -24.92
CA LEU A 5 -14.95 -4.91 -24.23
C LEU A 5 -14.62 -3.76 -23.27
N ARG A 6 -14.89 -3.96 -21.96
CA ARG A 6 -14.41 -3.05 -20.92
C ARG A 6 -12.90 -2.87 -21.13
N LYS A 7 -12.48 -1.64 -21.49
CA LYS A 7 -11.08 -1.23 -21.44
C LYS A 7 -10.53 -1.67 -20.09
N ARG A 8 -9.58 -2.62 -20.09
CA ARG A 8 -8.80 -2.96 -18.88
C ARG A 8 -8.19 -1.67 -18.39
N ASP A 9 -8.60 -1.22 -17.21
CA ASP A 9 -7.96 -0.08 -16.54
C ASP A 9 -6.47 -0.42 -16.45
N LYS A 10 -5.67 0.22 -17.30
CA LYS A 10 -4.21 0.06 -17.25
C LYS A 10 -3.77 0.56 -15.90
N MET A 11 -3.29 -0.35 -15.06
CA MET A 11 -2.70 0.03 -13.79
C MET A 11 -1.60 1.06 -14.02
N SER A 12 -1.65 2.13 -13.22
CA SER A 12 -0.64 3.16 -13.27
C SER A 12 0.72 2.58 -12.88
N LYS A 13 1.69 2.57 -13.82
CA LYS A 13 3.07 2.18 -13.52
C LYS A 13 3.69 3.15 -12.52
N ARG A 14 4.47 2.61 -11.59
CA ARG A 14 5.29 3.44 -10.71
C ARG A 14 6.44 4.07 -11.51
N ILE A 15 6.41 5.38 -11.68
CA ILE A 15 7.44 6.13 -12.41
C ILE A 15 8.63 6.48 -11.50
N GLN A 16 8.38 6.69 -10.20
CA GLN A 16 9.39 7.13 -9.25
C GLN A 16 9.99 5.95 -8.47
N SER A 17 11.28 6.05 -8.12
CA SER A 17 11.94 5.06 -7.27
C SER A 17 11.28 5.01 -5.89
N LYS A 18 11.23 3.80 -5.29
CA LYS A 18 10.55 3.52 -4.03
C LYS A 18 10.98 4.44 -2.88
N TYR A 19 12.29 4.60 -2.70
CA TYR A 19 12.84 5.37 -1.57
C TYR A 19 13.00 6.87 -1.83
N LYS A 20 12.74 7.36 -3.03
CA LYS A 20 12.77 8.79 -3.32
C LYS A 20 11.65 9.54 -2.57
N ILE A 21 10.56 8.85 -2.27
CA ILE A 21 9.45 9.39 -1.49
C ILE A 21 9.85 9.62 -0.03
N ASP A 22 10.60 8.70 0.60
CA ASP A 22 11.07 8.83 1.99
C ASP A 22 11.91 10.10 2.16
N ARG A 23 12.89 10.31 1.27
CA ARG A 23 13.72 11.51 1.29
C ARG A 23 12.93 12.80 1.02
N ARG A 24 11.94 12.76 0.10
CA ARG A 24 11.09 13.92 -0.21
C ARG A 24 10.22 14.31 0.99
N LEU A 25 9.71 13.33 1.71
CA LEU A 25 8.83 13.54 2.87
C LEU A 25 9.59 13.63 4.19
N ARG A 26 10.91 13.50 4.15
CA ARG A 26 11.81 13.55 5.32
C ARG A 26 11.35 12.59 6.42
N CYS A 27 11.02 11.37 6.05
CA CYS A 27 10.70 10.30 6.99
C CYS A 27 10.90 8.93 6.35
N ASN A 28 11.25 7.94 7.14
CA ASN A 28 11.25 6.54 6.73
C ASN A 28 9.82 6.01 6.86
N LEU A 29 9.04 6.04 5.77
CA LEU A 29 7.60 5.72 5.77
C LEU A 29 7.29 4.30 6.24
N TRP A 30 8.20 3.36 6.00
CA TRP A 30 7.98 1.94 6.27
C TRP A 30 8.92 1.36 7.33
N GLY A 31 9.66 2.21 8.06
CA GLY A 31 10.60 1.77 9.11
C GLY A 31 11.75 0.89 8.61
N ARG A 32 12.05 0.86 7.32
CA ARG A 32 13.02 -0.09 6.76
C ARG A 32 14.47 0.32 7.01
N PRO A 33 15.33 -0.62 7.45
CA PRO A 33 16.76 -0.35 7.67
C PRO A 33 17.47 0.16 6.41
N LYS A 34 17.11 -0.39 5.23
CA LYS A 34 17.68 -0.03 3.93
C LYS A 34 17.15 1.28 3.33
N SER A 35 16.36 2.08 4.08
CA SER A 35 15.87 3.37 3.56
C SER A 35 17.03 4.37 3.46
N PRO A 36 17.26 5.01 2.28
CA PRO A 36 18.30 6.04 2.14
C PRO A 36 18.06 7.28 3.00
N PHE A 37 16.89 7.43 3.58
CA PHE A 37 16.60 8.51 4.52
C PHE A 37 17.40 8.35 5.81
N ASN A 38 17.68 7.12 6.25
CA ASN A 38 18.45 6.84 7.46
C ASN A 38 19.89 7.39 7.39
N SER A 39 20.47 7.45 6.18
CA SER A 39 21.82 8.01 5.95
C SER A 39 21.81 9.41 5.35
N ARG A 40 20.70 9.83 4.74
CA ARG A 40 20.59 11.11 4.01
C ARG A 40 19.24 11.76 4.32
N GLU A 41 19.14 12.44 5.44
CA GLU A 41 17.91 13.07 5.94
C GLU A 41 17.43 14.30 5.16
N TYR A 42 18.08 14.61 4.05
CA TYR A 42 17.71 15.70 3.17
C TYR A 42 16.98 15.25 1.91
N GLY A 43 16.27 16.18 1.28
CA GLY A 43 15.48 15.93 0.07
C GLY A 43 16.31 15.40 -1.12
N PRO A 44 15.68 14.78 -2.11
CA PRO A 44 16.38 14.35 -3.33
C PRO A 44 16.69 15.52 -4.26
N GLY A 45 17.75 15.39 -5.08
CA GLY A 45 18.17 16.37 -6.08
C GLY A 45 19.23 17.36 -5.58
N LEU A 46 19.73 18.19 -6.51
CA LEU A 46 20.83 19.13 -6.27
C LEU A 46 20.54 20.11 -5.12
N HIS A 47 19.30 20.55 -4.99
CA HIS A 47 18.87 21.49 -3.96
C HIS A 47 18.25 20.84 -2.73
N GLY A 48 18.38 19.52 -2.55
CA GLY A 48 17.77 18.78 -1.46
C GLY A 48 18.20 19.20 -0.07
N GLN A 49 19.41 19.75 0.07
CA GLN A 49 19.97 20.21 1.35
C GLN A 49 19.44 21.58 1.80
N ARG A 50 18.80 22.35 0.90
CA ARG A 50 18.22 23.65 1.27
C ARG A 50 17.13 23.47 2.32
N ARG A 51 17.29 24.11 3.46
CA ARG A 51 16.30 24.18 4.54
C ARG A 51 15.43 25.41 4.33
N LYS A 52 14.17 25.22 3.99
CA LYS A 52 13.15 26.29 4.03
C LYS A 52 12.17 25.95 5.15
N LYS A 53 11.74 26.96 5.92
CA LYS A 53 10.63 26.82 6.88
C LYS A 53 9.38 26.49 6.08
N PRO A 54 8.71 25.35 6.36
CA PRO A 54 7.48 25.01 5.66
C PRO A 54 6.37 25.98 6.06
N THR A 55 5.50 26.31 5.12
CA THR A 55 4.23 27.01 5.40
C THR A 55 3.23 26.01 6.01
N ASP A 56 2.17 26.50 6.67
CA ASP A 56 1.12 25.66 7.24
C ASP A 56 0.46 24.79 6.17
N TYR A 57 0.15 25.36 5.01
CA TYR A 57 -0.31 24.60 3.85
C TYR A 57 0.70 23.53 3.41
N GLY A 58 1.98 23.85 3.43
CA GLY A 58 3.05 22.91 3.10
C GLY A 58 3.09 21.71 4.06
N LEU A 59 2.89 21.94 5.36
CA LEU A 59 2.80 20.88 6.37
C LEU A 59 1.59 19.97 6.15
N GLN A 60 0.42 20.54 5.93
CA GLN A 60 -0.80 19.79 5.63
C GLN A 60 -0.68 18.96 4.34
N LEU A 61 -0.11 19.55 3.30
CA LEU A 61 0.16 18.84 2.05
C LEU A 61 1.13 17.69 2.26
N GLN A 62 2.18 17.91 3.05
CA GLN A 62 3.17 16.87 3.37
C GLN A 62 2.52 15.71 4.15
N ALA A 63 1.65 15.99 5.13
CA ALA A 63 0.92 14.97 5.87
C ALA A 63 0.04 14.12 4.93
N LYS A 64 -0.72 14.76 4.04
CA LYS A 64 -1.48 14.06 2.99
C LYS A 64 -0.59 13.18 2.11
N GLN A 65 0.57 13.68 1.68
CA GLN A 65 1.50 12.93 0.83
C GLN A 65 2.15 11.75 1.60
N LYS A 66 2.40 11.89 2.91
CA LYS A 66 2.87 10.79 3.77
C LYS A 66 1.85 9.67 3.79
N LEU A 67 0.58 9.98 4.06
CA LEU A 67 -0.50 9.00 4.08
C LEU A 67 -0.63 8.28 2.72
N LYS A 68 -0.69 9.02 1.61
CA LYS A 68 -0.72 8.43 0.27
C LYS A 68 0.50 7.56 -0.03
N GLY A 69 1.67 8.00 0.40
CA GLY A 69 2.94 7.31 0.23
C GLY A 69 2.97 5.97 0.95
N TYR A 70 2.54 5.97 2.20
CA TYR A 70 2.49 4.80 3.05
C TYR A 70 1.70 3.64 2.41
N TYR A 71 0.55 3.93 1.82
CA TYR A 71 -0.25 2.95 1.06
C TYR A 71 0.23 2.76 -0.39
N GLY A 72 1.53 2.89 -0.65
CA GLY A 72 2.14 2.61 -1.94
C GLY A 72 1.91 3.69 -3.00
N ASN A 73 1.89 4.94 -2.61
CA ASN A 73 1.72 6.10 -3.49
C ASN A 73 0.41 6.05 -4.32
N ILE A 74 -0.71 5.98 -3.61
CA ILE A 74 -2.06 6.04 -4.21
C ILE A 74 -2.19 7.33 -5.04
N THR A 75 -2.81 7.24 -6.22
CA THR A 75 -3.04 8.41 -7.07
C THR A 75 -3.96 9.43 -6.40
N GLU A 76 -3.79 10.72 -6.71
CA GLU A 76 -4.61 11.79 -6.12
C GLU A 76 -6.11 11.59 -6.39
N ARG A 77 -6.44 11.17 -7.62
CA ARG A 77 -7.83 10.87 -8.03
C ARG A 77 -8.45 9.77 -7.17
N GLN A 78 -7.69 8.71 -6.90
CA GLN A 78 -8.16 7.58 -6.09
C GLN A 78 -8.28 7.96 -4.61
N PHE A 79 -7.29 8.69 -4.08
CA PHE A 79 -7.32 9.18 -2.71
C PHE A 79 -8.51 10.13 -2.45
N ARG A 80 -8.77 11.06 -3.38
CA ARG A 80 -9.92 11.96 -3.30
C ARG A 80 -11.25 11.20 -3.29
N ARG A 81 -11.36 10.09 -4.04
CA ARG A 81 -12.56 9.23 -4.02
C ARG A 81 -12.75 8.57 -2.66
N TYR A 82 -11.67 8.04 -2.04
CA TYR A 82 -11.73 7.47 -0.71
C TYR A 82 -12.10 8.48 0.36
N TYR A 83 -11.55 9.68 0.27
CA TYR A 83 -11.90 10.77 1.18
C TYR A 83 -13.39 11.15 1.09
N LYS A 84 -13.93 11.30 -0.13
CA LYS A 84 -15.36 11.56 -0.33
C LYS A 84 -16.23 10.46 0.27
N GLU A 85 -15.84 9.21 0.13
CA GLU A 85 -16.54 8.07 0.72
C GLU A 85 -16.43 8.07 2.25
N ALA A 86 -15.28 8.42 2.81
CA ALA A 86 -15.09 8.54 4.26
C ALA A 86 -15.98 9.62 4.88
N VAL A 87 -16.09 10.78 4.22
CA VAL A 87 -16.98 11.89 4.66
C VAL A 87 -18.45 11.48 4.61
N ARG A 88 -18.85 10.64 3.64
CA ARG A 88 -20.23 10.16 3.51
C ARG A 88 -20.65 9.21 4.63
N ARG A 89 -19.70 8.49 5.23
CA ARG A 89 -19.95 7.53 6.30
C ARG A 89 -20.20 8.24 7.63
N LYS A 90 -21.06 7.67 8.48
CA LYS A 90 -21.26 8.14 9.85
C LYS A 90 -20.00 7.89 10.69
N GLY A 91 -19.76 8.73 11.67
CA GLY A 91 -18.59 8.65 12.58
C GLY A 91 -17.45 9.56 12.19
N ASP A 92 -16.29 9.33 12.77
CA ASP A 92 -15.09 10.13 12.49
C ASP A 92 -14.59 9.88 11.05
N THR A 93 -14.39 10.96 10.33
CA THR A 93 -13.92 10.91 8.94
C THR A 93 -12.50 10.35 8.83
N SER A 94 -11.65 10.58 9.83
CA SER A 94 -10.26 10.11 9.86
C SER A 94 -10.22 8.61 10.04
N GLU A 95 -10.99 8.07 10.97
CA GLU A 95 -11.12 6.63 11.20
C GLU A 95 -11.72 5.92 9.98
N ASN A 96 -12.78 6.48 9.42
CA ASN A 96 -13.41 5.98 8.21
C ASN A 96 -12.43 5.93 7.02
N LEU A 97 -11.60 6.99 6.87
CA LEU A 97 -10.59 7.04 5.80
C LEU A 97 -9.50 5.97 5.99
N ILE A 98 -8.99 5.84 7.22
CA ILE A 98 -7.99 4.81 7.54
C ILE A 98 -8.60 3.41 7.31
N GLY A 99 -9.82 3.15 7.78
CA GLY A 99 -10.51 1.89 7.55
C GLY A 99 -10.67 1.54 6.06
N ILE A 100 -11.02 2.53 5.21
CA ILE A 100 -11.09 2.33 3.77
C ILE A 100 -9.71 2.00 3.18
N LEU A 101 -8.66 2.65 3.65
CA LEU A 101 -7.29 2.43 3.14
C LEU A 101 -6.72 1.07 3.58
N GLU A 102 -7.00 0.63 4.81
CA GLU A 102 -6.58 -0.69 5.31
C GLU A 102 -7.35 -1.85 4.67
N ARG A 103 -8.62 -1.65 4.27
CA ARG A 103 -9.42 -2.66 3.54
C ARG A 103 -8.97 -2.88 2.09
N ARG A 104 -8.00 -2.17 1.59
CA ARG A 104 -7.45 -2.42 0.25
C ARG A 104 -6.65 -3.73 0.24
N LEU A 105 -6.86 -4.55 -0.78
CA LEU A 105 -6.20 -5.85 -0.88
C LEU A 105 -4.66 -5.73 -0.85
N ASP A 106 -4.08 -4.67 -1.45
CA ASP A 106 -2.63 -4.44 -1.40
C ASP A 106 -2.13 -4.13 0.02
N ALA A 107 -2.92 -3.41 0.83
CA ALA A 107 -2.62 -3.15 2.22
C ALA A 107 -2.77 -4.42 3.07
N VAL A 108 -3.87 -5.14 2.90
CA VAL A 108 -4.15 -6.40 3.62
C VAL A 108 -3.04 -7.43 3.41
N ILE A 109 -2.66 -7.71 2.15
CA ILE A 109 -1.57 -8.65 1.83
C ILE A 109 -0.23 -8.22 2.43
N TYR A 110 0.02 -6.92 2.49
CA TYR A 110 1.21 -6.39 3.13
C TYR A 110 1.16 -6.56 4.66
N ARG A 111 0.00 -6.32 5.30
CA ARG A 111 -0.19 -6.52 6.74
C ARG A 111 -0.10 -7.98 7.15
N MET A 112 -0.64 -8.89 6.35
CA MET A 112 -0.56 -10.34 6.55
C MET A 112 0.85 -10.92 6.36
N LYS A 113 1.89 -10.11 6.08
CA LYS A 113 3.28 -10.54 5.88
C LYS A 113 3.53 -11.48 4.69
N PHE A 114 2.60 -11.63 3.75
CA PHE A 114 2.83 -12.46 2.56
C PHE A 114 3.88 -11.88 1.60
N VAL A 115 4.17 -10.59 1.72
CA VAL A 115 5.17 -9.92 0.89
C VAL A 115 5.90 -8.82 1.67
N PRO A 116 7.16 -8.50 1.30
CA PRO A 116 8.00 -7.58 2.07
C PRO A 116 7.62 -6.10 1.89
N THR A 117 6.87 -5.72 0.86
CA THR A 117 6.50 -4.31 0.61
C THR A 117 5.11 -4.17 -0.01
N VAL A 118 4.44 -3.03 0.21
CA VAL A 118 3.16 -2.69 -0.45
C VAL A 118 3.29 -2.72 -1.98
N PHE A 119 4.46 -2.36 -2.53
CA PHE A 119 4.70 -2.42 -3.98
C PHE A 119 4.80 -3.85 -4.49
N SER A 120 5.43 -4.75 -3.72
CA SER A 120 5.44 -6.18 -4.01
C SER A 120 4.04 -6.77 -3.91
N ALA A 121 3.23 -6.34 -2.93
CA ALA A 121 1.83 -6.74 -2.82
C ALA A 121 1.04 -6.44 -4.09
N ARG A 122 1.18 -5.24 -4.63
CA ARG A 122 0.52 -4.88 -5.91
C ARG A 122 0.95 -5.76 -7.05
N GLN A 123 2.24 -6.01 -7.18
CA GLN A 123 2.76 -6.88 -8.23
C GLN A 123 2.25 -8.31 -8.06
N PHE A 124 2.28 -8.82 -6.85
CA PHE A 124 1.82 -10.16 -6.49
C PHE A 124 0.33 -10.36 -6.81
N ILE A 125 -0.52 -9.40 -6.44
CA ILE A 125 -1.94 -9.41 -6.76
C ILE A 125 -2.15 -9.37 -8.27
N ASN A 126 -1.45 -8.47 -8.99
CA ASN A 126 -1.64 -8.30 -10.43
C ASN A 126 -1.24 -9.53 -11.24
N HIS A 127 -0.22 -10.23 -10.80
CA HIS A 127 0.17 -11.51 -11.39
C HIS A 127 -0.84 -12.62 -11.03
N GLY A 128 -1.81 -12.32 -10.16
CA GLY A 128 -2.92 -13.21 -9.83
C GLY A 128 -2.49 -14.37 -8.94
N HIS A 129 -1.57 -14.14 -8.01
CA HIS A 129 -1.15 -15.10 -7.01
C HIS A 129 -2.10 -15.19 -5.81
N ILE A 130 -3.11 -14.33 -5.75
CA ILE A 130 -4.08 -14.22 -4.63
C ILE A 130 -5.45 -14.68 -5.06
N LYS A 131 -6.14 -15.37 -4.13
CA LYS A 131 -7.55 -15.68 -4.18
C LYS A 131 -8.27 -15.02 -2.99
N VAL A 132 -9.47 -14.54 -3.20
CA VAL A 132 -10.38 -14.07 -2.16
C VAL A 132 -11.63 -14.92 -2.25
N ASN A 133 -12.00 -15.59 -1.17
CA ASN A 133 -13.11 -16.56 -1.13
C ASN A 133 -13.02 -17.60 -2.26
N GLY A 134 -11.81 -18.13 -2.50
CA GLY A 134 -11.55 -19.12 -3.55
C GLY A 134 -11.43 -18.54 -4.97
N ILE A 135 -11.82 -17.29 -5.21
CA ILE A 135 -11.83 -16.64 -6.53
C ILE A 135 -10.54 -15.83 -6.73
N ARG A 136 -9.91 -16.02 -7.88
CA ARG A 136 -8.70 -15.25 -8.27
C ARG A 136 -9.01 -13.76 -8.42
N VAL A 137 -8.28 -12.92 -7.67
CA VAL A 137 -8.36 -11.47 -7.78
C VAL A 137 -7.02 -10.91 -8.27
N ASN A 138 -7.06 -10.04 -9.30
CA ASN A 138 -5.88 -9.37 -9.87
C ASN A 138 -5.92 -7.84 -9.78
N ILE A 139 -6.82 -7.30 -8.95
CA ILE A 139 -7.01 -5.87 -8.75
C ILE A 139 -6.49 -5.50 -7.37
N SER A 140 -5.37 -4.77 -7.29
CA SER A 140 -4.74 -4.38 -6.03
C SER A 140 -5.58 -3.43 -5.16
N SER A 141 -6.50 -2.69 -5.77
CA SER A 141 -7.43 -1.79 -5.08
C SER A 141 -8.77 -2.45 -4.73
N TYR A 142 -8.87 -3.77 -4.84
CA TYR A 142 -10.05 -4.51 -4.39
C TYR A 142 -10.30 -4.24 -2.91
N MET A 143 -11.55 -4.00 -2.54
CA MET A 143 -11.94 -3.74 -1.16
C MET A 143 -12.34 -5.05 -0.50
N VAL A 144 -11.59 -5.42 0.52
CA VAL A 144 -11.85 -6.61 1.34
C VAL A 144 -12.92 -6.29 2.37
N HIS A 145 -13.81 -7.25 2.63
CA HIS A 145 -14.84 -7.16 3.66
C HIS A 145 -14.46 -8.02 4.86
N ASP A 146 -15.08 -7.73 5.98
CA ASP A 146 -14.90 -8.51 7.20
C ASP A 146 -15.42 -9.93 6.96
N GLY A 147 -14.61 -10.94 7.33
CA GLY A 147 -14.91 -12.35 7.08
C GLY A 147 -14.43 -12.90 5.73
N ASP A 148 -13.87 -12.07 4.83
CA ASP A 148 -13.29 -12.58 3.59
C ASP A 148 -12.07 -13.47 3.87
N ALA A 149 -12.04 -14.67 3.29
CA ALA A 149 -10.88 -15.57 3.30
C ALA A 149 -9.92 -15.21 2.16
N ILE A 150 -8.67 -14.89 2.52
CA ILE A 150 -7.62 -14.50 1.57
C ILE A 150 -6.55 -15.57 1.55
N GLU A 151 -6.28 -16.12 0.39
CA GLU A 151 -5.36 -17.22 0.19
C GLU A 151 -4.29 -16.90 -0.85
N VAL A 152 -3.06 -17.35 -0.60
CA VAL A 152 -2.03 -17.44 -1.63
C VAL A 152 -2.25 -18.72 -2.44
N LYS A 153 -2.19 -18.63 -3.76
CA LYS A 153 -2.27 -19.83 -4.62
C LYS A 153 -1.20 -20.84 -4.24
N GLU A 154 -1.54 -22.11 -4.21
CA GLU A 154 -0.62 -23.23 -3.88
C GLU A 154 0.71 -23.14 -4.62
N LYS A 155 0.69 -23.01 -5.94
CA LYS A 155 1.89 -22.87 -6.80
C LYS A 155 2.74 -21.62 -6.49
N SER A 156 2.27 -20.72 -5.63
CA SER A 156 2.92 -19.45 -5.32
C SER A 156 3.36 -19.35 -3.87
N ARG A 157 3.10 -20.36 -3.05
CA ARG A 157 3.51 -20.39 -1.64
C ARG A 157 5.01 -20.53 -1.49
N ASP A 158 5.63 -21.36 -2.34
CA ASP A 158 7.05 -21.64 -2.33
C ASP A 158 7.92 -20.56 -3.00
N LEU A 159 7.32 -19.43 -3.39
CA LEU A 159 8.09 -18.32 -3.96
C LEU A 159 9.03 -17.73 -2.91
N PRO A 160 10.33 -17.52 -3.23
CA PRO A 160 11.31 -16.97 -2.29
C PRO A 160 10.86 -15.68 -1.62
N LEU A 161 10.13 -14.83 -2.36
CA LEU A 161 9.55 -13.58 -1.86
C LEU A 161 8.58 -13.80 -0.70
N VAL A 162 7.77 -14.87 -0.75
CA VAL A 162 6.78 -15.21 0.29
C VAL A 162 7.49 -15.78 1.51
N ILE A 163 8.41 -16.70 1.31
CA ILE A 163 9.21 -17.34 2.37
C ILE A 163 10.02 -16.28 3.13
N GLU A 164 10.72 -15.39 2.43
CA GLU A 164 11.47 -14.28 3.03
C GLU A 164 10.55 -13.33 3.83
N ALA A 165 9.36 -13.05 3.33
CA ALA A 165 8.43 -12.14 3.99
C ALA A 165 7.84 -12.75 5.27
N ILE A 166 7.54 -14.03 5.29
CA ILE A 166 7.00 -14.74 6.46
C ILE A 166 8.06 -14.88 7.55
N SER A 167 9.30 -15.22 7.18
CA SER A 167 10.41 -15.37 8.13
C SER A 167 10.92 -14.04 8.71
N SER A 168 10.59 -12.92 8.08
CA SER A 168 11.03 -11.60 8.55
C SER A 168 10.34 -11.22 9.86
N GLN A 169 11.13 -10.80 10.86
CA GLN A 169 10.65 -10.27 12.16
C GLN A 169 10.43 -8.75 12.14
N GLU A 170 10.58 -8.07 10.99
CA GLU A 170 10.48 -6.62 10.90
C GLU A 170 9.06 -6.08 11.18
N ARG A 171 8.05 -6.92 11.15
CA ARG A 171 6.64 -6.51 11.29
C ARG A 171 5.81 -7.60 11.96
N ASP A 172 4.86 -7.19 12.76
CA ASP A 172 3.84 -8.06 13.34
C ASP A 172 2.54 -8.01 12.53
N VAL A 173 1.78 -9.10 12.60
CA VAL A 173 0.41 -9.14 12.06
C VAL A 173 -0.50 -8.38 13.02
N PRO A 174 -1.34 -7.45 12.54
CA PRO A 174 -2.28 -6.74 13.41
C PRO A 174 -3.32 -7.68 14.03
N ASP A 175 -3.78 -7.37 15.24
CA ASP A 175 -4.72 -8.20 16.02
C ASP A 175 -6.07 -8.42 15.34
N TYR A 176 -6.46 -7.54 14.42
CA TYR A 176 -7.71 -7.67 13.64
C TYR A 176 -7.60 -8.64 12.45
N MET A 177 -6.44 -9.27 12.26
CA MET A 177 -6.21 -10.26 11.20
C MET A 177 -5.77 -11.58 11.79
N VAL A 178 -6.43 -12.66 11.40
CA VAL A 178 -6.01 -14.02 11.73
C VAL A 178 -5.27 -14.60 10.53
N VAL A 179 -4.01 -14.98 10.70
CA VAL A 179 -3.17 -15.53 9.63
C VAL A 179 -2.68 -16.91 10.02
N ASP A 180 -2.96 -17.88 9.16
CA ASP A 180 -2.43 -19.23 9.23
C ASP A 180 -1.34 -19.39 8.16
N PHE A 181 -0.09 -19.47 8.57
CA PHE A 181 1.06 -19.64 7.67
C PHE A 181 1.31 -21.10 7.28
N ALA A 182 0.60 -22.06 7.89
CA ALA A 182 0.77 -23.51 7.61
C ALA A 182 -0.11 -23.97 6.43
N LYS A 183 -1.13 -23.19 6.07
CA LYS A 183 -2.00 -23.40 4.94
C LYS A 183 -1.61 -22.44 3.82
#